data_383284b503ac2b472cebd9ec49c2dc8f
#
_entry.id   383284b503ac2b472cebd9ec49c2dc8f
#
_cell.length_a   1.000
_cell.length_b   1.000
_cell.length_c   1.000
_cell.angle_alpha   90.00
_cell.angle_beta   90.00
_cell.angle_gamma   90.00
#
_symmetry.space_group_name_H-M   'P 1'
#
loop_
_entity.id
_entity.type
_entity.pdbx_description
1 polymer ?
#
loop_
_entity_poly.entity_id
_entity_poly.type
_entity_poly.pdbx_seq_one_letter_code
_entity_poly.pdbx_strand_id
1 'polypeptide(L)'
;LPEFLAFPTVLEQDHFRTEEHPSLRSKMRRRPGKRARQLVELAIHAPELFALVARIHRAGFGYAARSEPVLLFKFLGQYLSNSFDTAARLRSMSHHYETLAVHFPDLGRSAFRRDGMLLWSHRAGLDTFTIRLCMPGASYLEGDLSLVFSVNGNPLHKLSFTCIRGEEAGLEVETALLIGGSQGFPGTLALIRQAR
;
A
#
# COMPACT_ATOMS: atom_id res chain seq x y z
N LEU A 1 26.40 -8.37 26.94
CA LEU A 1 25.94 -8.14 25.59
C LEU A 1 26.55 -9.17 24.67
N PRO A 2 25.92 -10.15 24.08
CA PRO A 2 24.92 -10.11 23.03
C PRO A 2 23.96 -11.31 23.10
N GLU A 3 22.68 -11.09 23.24
CA GLU A 3 21.67 -12.14 23.05
C GLU A 3 20.30 -11.52 22.69
N PHE A 4 20.24 -10.87 21.51
CA PHE A 4 18.96 -10.40 20.98
C PHE A 4 18.91 -10.58 19.45
N LEU A 5 18.92 -11.84 19.00
CA LEU A 5 18.49 -12.21 17.64
C LEU A 5 17.83 -13.59 17.69
N ALA A 6 16.75 -13.71 18.44
CA ALA A 6 15.77 -14.74 18.16
C ALA A 6 14.81 -14.19 17.10
N PHE A 7 15.02 -14.57 15.85
CA PHE A 7 14.07 -14.30 14.78
C PHE A 7 12.77 -15.07 15.06
N PRO A 8 11.61 -14.43 14.99
CA PRO A 8 10.36 -15.13 15.17
C PRO A 8 10.16 -16.17 14.06
N THR A 9 9.71 -17.31 14.51
CA THR A 9 9.51 -18.54 13.78
C THR A 9 8.51 -18.39 12.62
N VAL A 10 8.64 -19.29 11.67
CA VAL A 10 7.96 -19.54 10.39
C VAL A 10 6.44 -19.18 10.30
N LEU A 11 5.73 -19.04 11.41
CA LEU A 11 4.29 -18.72 11.47
C LEU A 11 3.93 -17.27 11.07
N GLU A 12 4.86 -16.30 11.22
CA GLU A 12 4.62 -14.91 10.78
C GLU A 12 4.66 -14.75 9.25
N GLN A 13 5.27 -15.70 8.56
CA GLN A 13 5.46 -15.62 7.12
C GLN A 13 4.18 -15.89 6.31
N ASP A 14 3.22 -16.63 6.87
CA ASP A 14 2.03 -17.05 6.15
C ASP A 14 0.88 -16.04 6.19
N HIS A 15 0.80 -15.17 7.21
CA HIS A 15 -0.30 -14.19 7.32
C HIS A 15 -0.27 -13.11 6.23
N PHE A 16 0.92 -12.73 5.73
CA PHE A 16 1.04 -11.80 4.59
C PHE A 16 1.00 -12.50 3.23
N ARG A 17 1.07 -13.86 3.20
CA ARG A 17 1.15 -14.64 1.97
C ARG A 17 -0.17 -15.24 1.52
N THR A 18 -1.19 -15.30 2.37
CA THR A 18 -2.39 -16.12 2.14
C THR A 18 -3.53 -15.45 1.37
N GLU A 19 -3.40 -14.20 0.98
CA GLU A 19 -4.27 -13.70 -0.08
C GLU A 19 -3.52 -13.84 -1.41
N GLU A 20 -3.54 -15.05 -2.00
CA GLU A 20 -3.23 -15.24 -3.41
C GLU A 20 -4.05 -14.23 -4.21
N HIS A 21 -3.41 -13.15 -4.65
CA HIS A 21 -4.03 -12.25 -5.60
C HIS A 21 -4.43 -13.07 -6.81
N PRO A 22 -5.72 -13.21 -7.09
CA PRO A 22 -6.15 -13.90 -8.29
C PRO A 22 -5.42 -13.22 -9.43
N SER A 23 -4.60 -13.99 -10.16
CA SER A 23 -3.72 -13.45 -11.19
C SER A 23 -4.52 -12.49 -12.07
N LEU A 24 -3.93 -11.37 -12.49
CA LEU A 24 -4.56 -10.43 -13.43
C LEU A 24 -5.20 -11.19 -14.60
N ARG A 25 -4.61 -12.31 -15.02
CA ARG A 25 -5.16 -13.23 -16.04
C ARG A 25 -6.51 -13.81 -15.65
N SER A 26 -6.77 -14.19 -14.39
CA SER A 26 -8.06 -14.79 -14.00
C SER A 26 -9.17 -13.74 -13.92
N LYS A 27 -8.89 -12.54 -13.44
CA LYS A 27 -9.86 -11.42 -13.41
C LYS A 27 -10.14 -10.87 -14.81
N MET A 28 -9.15 -10.88 -15.70
CA MET A 28 -9.30 -10.40 -17.07
C MET A 28 -10.13 -11.35 -17.97
N ARG A 29 -10.23 -12.63 -17.65
CA ARG A 29 -10.88 -13.64 -18.53
C ARG A 29 -12.40 -13.49 -18.66
N ARG A 30 -13.08 -12.84 -17.73
CA ARG A 30 -14.54 -12.91 -17.60
C ARG A 30 -15.38 -11.84 -18.32
N ARG A 31 -14.78 -10.75 -18.89
CA ARG A 31 -15.55 -9.67 -19.53
C ARG A 31 -14.79 -9.03 -20.71
N PRO A 32 -14.97 -9.47 -21.95
CA PRO A 32 -14.21 -8.97 -23.10
C PRO A 32 -14.37 -7.47 -23.36
N GLY A 33 -15.56 -6.90 -23.17
CA GLY A 33 -15.80 -5.46 -23.32
C GLY A 33 -15.04 -4.61 -22.29
N LYS A 34 -14.87 -5.11 -21.06
CA LYS A 34 -14.06 -4.42 -20.04
C LYS A 34 -12.58 -4.38 -20.41
N ARG A 35 -12.08 -5.42 -21.08
CA ARG A 35 -10.69 -5.50 -21.56
C ARG A 35 -10.41 -4.48 -22.67
N ALA A 36 -11.29 -4.42 -23.65
CA ALA A 36 -11.14 -3.47 -24.77
C ALA A 36 -11.07 -2.04 -24.21
N ARG A 37 -11.97 -1.69 -23.29
CA ARG A 37 -11.96 -0.39 -22.62
C ARG A 37 -10.65 -0.15 -21.86
N GLN A 38 -10.15 -1.13 -21.08
CA GLN A 38 -8.89 -0.99 -20.34
C GLN A 38 -7.68 -0.82 -21.26
N LEU A 39 -7.66 -1.49 -22.42
CA LEU A 39 -6.59 -1.32 -23.42
C LEU A 39 -6.62 0.08 -24.05
N VAL A 40 -7.81 0.60 -24.33
CA VAL A 40 -7.98 1.98 -24.82
C VAL A 40 -7.52 2.99 -23.77
N GLU A 41 -7.92 2.84 -22.52
CA GLU A 41 -7.47 3.69 -21.41
C GLU A 41 -5.94 3.64 -21.25
N LEU A 42 -5.33 2.45 -21.35
CA LEU A 42 -3.87 2.28 -21.33
C LEU A 42 -3.19 3.01 -22.48
N ALA A 43 -3.74 2.93 -23.70
CA ALA A 43 -3.17 3.60 -24.86
C ALA A 43 -3.27 5.12 -24.73
N ILE A 44 -4.41 5.63 -24.28
CA ILE A 44 -4.65 7.07 -24.06
C ILE A 44 -3.68 7.63 -23.02
N HIS A 45 -3.47 6.91 -21.92
CA HIS A 45 -2.67 7.36 -20.77
C HIS A 45 -1.25 6.79 -20.75
N ALA A 46 -0.76 6.24 -21.88
CA ALA A 46 0.59 5.67 -21.94
C ALA A 46 1.70 6.68 -21.56
N PRO A 47 1.69 7.95 -22.04
CA PRO A 47 2.72 8.92 -21.66
C PRO A 47 2.76 9.17 -20.15
N GLU A 48 1.59 9.34 -19.51
CA GLU A 48 1.46 9.57 -18.07
C GLU A 48 1.92 8.34 -17.29
N LEU A 49 1.61 7.13 -17.77
CA LEU A 49 2.05 5.89 -17.16
C LEU A 49 3.58 5.75 -17.21
N PHE A 50 4.23 6.07 -18.33
CA PHE A 50 5.69 6.08 -18.42
C PHE A 50 6.30 7.11 -17.46
N ALA A 51 5.72 8.31 -17.37
CA ALA A 51 6.15 9.33 -16.42
C ALA A 51 5.99 8.85 -14.98
N LEU A 52 4.87 8.18 -14.63
CA LEU A 52 4.64 7.58 -13.32
C LEU A 52 5.70 6.52 -13.00
N VAL A 53 6.00 5.60 -13.92
CA VAL A 53 7.05 4.58 -13.72
C VAL A 53 8.39 5.24 -13.43
N ALA A 54 8.76 6.30 -14.17
CA ALA A 54 9.99 7.04 -13.93
C ALA A 54 10.01 7.72 -12.54
N ARG A 55 8.88 8.24 -12.06
CA ARG A 55 8.74 8.81 -10.70
C ARG A 55 8.88 7.75 -9.63
N ILE A 56 8.21 6.61 -9.79
CA ILE A 56 8.33 5.46 -8.89
C ILE A 56 9.79 5.01 -8.78
N HIS A 57 10.51 4.93 -9.88
CA HIS A 57 11.93 4.58 -9.87
C HIS A 57 12.78 5.64 -9.15
N ARG A 58 12.57 6.93 -9.40
CA ARG A 58 13.28 8.03 -8.73
C ARG A 58 13.01 8.05 -7.22
N ALA A 59 11.80 7.74 -6.79
CA ALA A 59 11.42 7.63 -5.40
C ALA A 59 11.99 6.38 -4.69
N GLY A 60 12.79 5.54 -5.37
CA GLY A 60 13.38 4.33 -4.81
C GLY A 60 12.43 3.12 -4.78
N PHE A 61 11.23 3.26 -5.34
CA PHE A 61 10.20 2.20 -5.35
C PHE A 61 10.21 1.29 -6.59
N GLY A 62 11.27 1.35 -7.40
CA GLY A 62 11.38 0.55 -8.63
C GLY A 62 11.37 -0.96 -8.41
N TYR A 63 11.80 -1.43 -7.24
CA TYR A 63 11.70 -2.85 -6.88
C TYR A 63 10.23 -3.28 -6.74
N ALA A 64 9.41 -2.48 -6.05
CA ALA A 64 7.99 -2.78 -5.87
C ALA A 64 7.23 -2.83 -7.19
N ALA A 65 7.47 -1.87 -8.08
CA ALA A 65 6.87 -1.86 -9.40
C ALA A 65 7.20 -3.12 -10.23
N ARG A 66 8.39 -3.70 -10.02
CA ARG A 66 8.81 -4.96 -10.66
C ARG A 66 8.20 -6.19 -9.99
N SER A 67 8.17 -6.21 -8.66
CA SER A 67 7.66 -7.35 -7.88
C SER A 67 6.15 -7.46 -7.96
N GLU A 68 5.45 -6.33 -7.98
CA GLU A 68 4.00 -6.23 -7.99
C GLU A 68 3.51 -5.29 -9.10
N PRO A 69 3.59 -5.70 -10.38
CA PRO A 69 3.17 -4.85 -11.51
C PRO A 69 1.71 -4.38 -11.42
N VAL A 70 0.86 -5.09 -10.67
CA VAL A 70 -0.54 -4.69 -10.44
C VAL A 70 -0.66 -3.30 -9.83
N LEU A 71 0.34 -2.86 -9.06
CA LEU A 71 0.39 -1.52 -8.47
C LEU A 71 0.39 -0.42 -9.54
N LEU A 72 1.03 -0.68 -10.69
CA LEU A 72 1.09 0.28 -11.81
C LEU A 72 -0.25 0.44 -12.52
N PHE A 73 -1.11 -0.58 -12.48
CA PHE A 73 -2.37 -0.63 -13.24
C PHE A 73 -3.61 -0.42 -12.37
N LYS A 74 -3.44 -0.08 -11.10
CA LYS A 74 -4.58 0.13 -10.18
C LYS A 74 -5.49 1.29 -10.59
N PHE A 75 -4.96 2.29 -11.32
CA PHE A 75 -5.73 3.41 -11.85
C PHE A 75 -6.83 2.99 -12.83
N LEU A 76 -6.71 1.79 -13.45
CA LEU A 76 -7.75 1.20 -14.31
C LEU A 76 -8.93 0.60 -13.51
N GLY A 77 -8.80 0.53 -12.20
CA GLY A 77 -9.82 0.02 -11.27
C GLY A 77 -10.49 1.13 -10.47
N GLN A 78 -11.09 0.73 -9.36
CA GLN A 78 -11.72 1.66 -8.39
C GLN A 78 -10.68 2.13 -7.35
N TYR A 79 -9.56 2.67 -7.82
CA TYR A 79 -8.50 3.15 -6.97
C TYR A 79 -8.90 4.46 -6.27
N LEU A 80 -8.70 4.53 -4.96
CA LEU A 80 -9.00 5.61 -4.01
C LEU A 80 -10.48 5.96 -3.93
N SER A 81 -11.08 6.46 -4.99
CA SER A 81 -12.47 6.93 -5.01
C SER A 81 -13.15 6.63 -6.33
N ASN A 82 -14.47 6.37 -6.26
CA ASN A 82 -15.31 6.21 -7.44
C ASN A 82 -15.53 7.55 -8.18
N SER A 83 -15.34 8.68 -7.50
CA SER A 83 -15.47 10.02 -8.10
C SER A 83 -14.25 10.39 -8.94
N PHE A 84 -13.10 9.72 -8.77
CA PHE A 84 -11.90 9.97 -9.54
C PHE A 84 -11.99 9.31 -10.92
N ASP A 85 -11.81 10.09 -11.97
CA ASP A 85 -11.58 9.56 -13.31
C ASP A 85 -10.16 8.95 -13.43
N THR A 86 -9.86 8.34 -14.56
CA THR A 86 -8.57 7.68 -14.82
C THR A 86 -7.40 8.66 -14.72
N ALA A 87 -7.56 9.88 -15.22
CA ALA A 87 -6.53 10.91 -15.18
C ALA A 87 -6.26 11.39 -13.75
N ALA A 88 -7.32 11.62 -12.94
CA ALA A 88 -7.21 12.00 -11.54
C ALA A 88 -6.47 10.91 -10.73
N ARG A 89 -6.78 9.64 -10.95
CA ARG A 89 -6.09 8.51 -10.31
C ARG A 89 -4.61 8.47 -10.65
N LEU A 90 -4.24 8.67 -11.91
CA LEU A 90 -2.83 8.75 -12.34
C LEU A 90 -2.11 9.96 -11.74
N ARG A 91 -2.78 11.12 -11.68
CA ARG A 91 -2.21 12.31 -11.00
C ARG A 91 -1.98 12.05 -9.53
N SER A 92 -2.95 11.45 -8.81
CA SER A 92 -2.83 11.11 -7.40
C SER A 92 -1.67 10.14 -7.15
N MET A 93 -1.54 9.07 -7.95
CA MET A 93 -0.39 8.17 -7.88
C MET A 93 0.93 8.90 -8.13
N SER A 94 0.99 9.75 -9.15
CA SER A 94 2.20 10.52 -9.47
C SER A 94 2.60 11.44 -8.34
N HIS A 95 1.63 12.20 -7.79
CA HIS A 95 1.86 13.10 -6.66
C HIS A 95 2.34 12.35 -5.42
N HIS A 96 1.75 11.18 -5.12
CA HIS A 96 2.19 10.35 -4.01
C HIS A 96 3.68 10.02 -4.09
N TYR A 97 4.13 9.45 -5.21
CA TYR A 97 5.53 9.06 -5.37
C TYR A 97 6.48 10.27 -5.49
N GLU A 98 6.03 11.40 -6.02
CA GLU A 98 6.79 12.66 -5.99
C GLU A 98 6.97 13.17 -4.56
N THR A 99 5.90 13.20 -3.76
CA THR A 99 5.93 13.58 -2.34
C THR A 99 6.89 12.69 -1.56
N LEU A 100 6.82 11.37 -1.78
CA LEU A 100 7.73 10.43 -1.11
C LEU A 100 9.18 10.64 -1.54
N ALA A 101 9.45 10.89 -2.83
CA ALA A 101 10.80 11.12 -3.31
C ALA A 101 11.44 12.36 -2.71
N VAL A 102 10.66 13.43 -2.50
CA VAL A 102 11.14 14.71 -1.94
C VAL A 102 11.32 14.64 -0.43
N HIS A 103 10.30 14.15 0.28
CA HIS A 103 10.27 14.23 1.74
C HIS A 103 10.80 12.98 2.45
N PHE A 104 10.82 11.83 1.76
CA PHE A 104 11.20 10.54 2.33
C PHE A 104 12.05 9.71 1.37
N PRO A 105 13.23 10.20 0.91
CA PRO A 105 14.02 9.55 -0.16
C PRO A 105 14.49 8.14 0.19
N ASP A 106 14.64 7.82 1.48
CA ASP A 106 15.07 6.49 1.93
C ASP A 106 13.91 5.54 2.20
N LEU A 107 12.67 6.03 2.17
CA LEU A 107 11.48 5.25 2.47
C LEU A 107 11.29 4.09 1.49
N GLY A 108 11.54 4.32 0.21
CA GLY A 108 11.36 3.33 -0.84
C GLY A 108 12.18 2.06 -0.62
N ARG A 109 13.39 2.18 -0.05
CA ARG A 109 14.23 1.01 0.26
C ARG A 109 13.79 0.28 1.52
N SER A 110 13.20 0.99 2.48
CA SER A 110 12.88 0.45 3.81
C SER A 110 11.45 -0.09 3.91
N ALA A 111 10.47 0.59 3.32
CA ALA A 111 9.06 0.19 3.36
C ALA A 111 8.77 -1.05 2.50
N PHE A 112 9.63 -1.33 1.50
CA PHE A 112 9.51 -2.49 0.60
C PHE A 112 10.26 -3.74 1.09
N ARG A 113 10.84 -3.70 2.26
CA ARG A 113 11.26 -4.92 2.91
C ARG A 113 10.02 -5.76 3.21
N ARG A 114 10.18 -7.07 3.18
CA ARG A 114 9.11 -8.04 3.41
C ARG A 114 8.25 -7.72 4.65
N ASP A 115 8.89 -7.18 5.69
CA ASP A 115 8.27 -6.89 6.99
C ASP A 115 7.88 -5.41 7.15
N GLY A 116 8.02 -4.60 6.10
CA GLY A 116 7.83 -3.16 6.17
C GLY A 116 8.88 -2.42 7.01
N MET A 117 8.70 -1.12 7.17
CA MET A 117 9.54 -0.26 7.98
C MET A 117 8.92 -0.08 9.37
N LEU A 118 9.65 -0.42 10.43
CA LEU A 118 9.22 -0.15 11.79
C LEU A 118 9.27 1.36 12.06
N LEU A 119 8.11 1.97 12.33
CA LEU A 119 7.99 3.38 12.68
C LEU A 119 8.02 3.61 14.18
N TRP A 120 7.40 2.71 14.92
CA TRP A 120 7.24 2.84 16.36
C TRP A 120 7.14 1.47 17.03
N SER A 121 7.71 1.37 18.22
CA SER A 121 7.60 0.19 19.08
C SER A 121 7.52 0.62 20.53
N HIS A 122 6.63 -0.03 21.29
CA HIS A 122 6.46 0.20 22.70
C HIS A 122 6.22 -1.13 23.43
N ARG A 123 6.85 -1.32 24.58
CA ARG A 123 6.64 -2.49 25.44
C ARG A 123 5.86 -2.08 26.67
N ALA A 124 4.74 -2.76 26.91
CA ALA A 124 3.91 -2.59 28.10
C ALA A 124 3.71 -3.97 28.77
N GLY A 125 4.36 -4.18 29.90
CA GLY A 125 4.37 -5.47 30.55
C GLY A 125 5.03 -6.55 29.69
N LEU A 126 4.29 -7.59 29.35
CA LEU A 126 4.72 -8.68 28.48
C LEU A 126 4.43 -8.43 27.00
N ASP A 127 3.65 -7.38 26.70
CA ASP A 127 3.21 -7.09 25.32
C ASP A 127 4.13 -6.08 24.64
N THR A 128 4.39 -6.34 23.36
CA THR A 128 5.11 -5.44 22.47
C THR A 128 4.16 -4.93 21.39
N PHE A 129 3.96 -3.63 21.38
CA PHE A 129 3.15 -2.92 20.40
C PHE A 129 4.05 -2.36 19.31
N THR A 130 3.62 -2.47 18.05
CA THR A 130 4.40 -1.92 16.91
C THR A 130 3.49 -1.25 15.90
N ILE A 131 4.03 -0.19 15.25
CA ILE A 131 3.45 0.39 14.03
C ILE A 131 4.49 0.24 12.94
N ARG A 132 4.10 -0.38 11.84
CA ARG A 132 4.94 -0.56 10.66
C ARG A 132 4.31 0.12 9.46
N LEU A 133 5.16 0.71 8.62
CA LEU A 133 4.79 1.18 7.30
C LEU A 133 5.09 0.10 6.29
N CYS A 134 4.06 -0.31 5.56
CA CYS A 134 4.11 -1.44 4.64
C CYS A 134 3.53 -1.05 3.28
N MET A 135 3.81 -1.88 2.26
CA MET A 135 3.03 -1.89 1.04
C MET A 135 1.58 -2.32 1.33
N PRO A 136 0.60 -1.83 0.55
CA PRO A 136 -0.81 -2.06 0.84
C PRO A 136 -1.26 -3.53 0.71
N GLY A 137 -0.47 -4.41 0.08
CA GLY A 137 -0.84 -5.81 -0.14
C GLY A 137 -2.18 -5.94 -0.87
N ALA A 138 -3.11 -6.73 -0.33
CA ALA A 138 -4.44 -6.94 -0.93
C ALA A 138 -5.29 -5.67 -1.04
N SER A 139 -5.04 -4.67 -0.19
CA SER A 139 -5.75 -3.38 -0.19
C SER A 139 -5.17 -2.34 -1.15
N TYR A 140 -4.48 -2.78 -2.20
CA TYR A 140 -3.80 -1.88 -3.16
C TYR A 140 -4.72 -0.85 -3.84
N LEU A 141 -6.04 -1.07 -3.85
CA LEU A 141 -7.03 -0.12 -4.36
C LEU A 141 -7.37 0.97 -3.36
N GLU A 142 -7.11 0.75 -2.08
CA GLU A 142 -7.43 1.68 -0.98
C GLU A 142 -6.30 2.67 -0.69
N GLY A 143 -5.10 2.42 -1.23
CA GLY A 143 -3.96 3.31 -1.02
C GLY A 143 -2.66 2.79 -1.61
N ASP A 144 -1.62 3.58 -1.48
CA ASP A 144 -0.26 3.27 -1.94
C ASP A 144 0.63 2.75 -0.82
N LEU A 145 0.32 3.11 0.42
CA LEU A 145 0.99 2.66 1.63
C LEU A 145 -0.03 2.26 2.70
N SER A 146 0.42 1.48 3.66
CA SER A 146 -0.39 1.09 4.82
C SER A 146 0.41 1.20 6.11
N LEU A 147 -0.24 1.72 7.15
CA LEU A 147 0.21 1.57 8.53
C LEU A 147 -0.41 0.31 9.10
N VAL A 148 0.42 -0.58 9.64
CA VAL A 148 -0.02 -1.81 10.30
C VAL A 148 0.31 -1.71 11.77
N PHE A 149 -0.72 -1.74 12.60
CA PHE A 149 -0.60 -1.85 14.05
C PHE A 149 -0.64 -3.32 14.46
N SER A 150 0.33 -3.73 15.29
CA SER A 150 0.46 -5.13 15.74
C SER A 150 0.76 -5.19 17.22
N VAL A 151 0.37 -6.31 17.85
CA VAL A 151 0.71 -6.67 19.22
C VAL A 151 1.38 -8.03 19.21
N ASN A 152 2.58 -8.13 19.77
CA ASN A 152 3.41 -9.34 19.78
C ASN A 152 3.61 -9.94 18.37
N GLY A 153 3.76 -9.05 17.36
CA GLY A 153 3.87 -9.47 15.96
C GLY A 153 2.54 -9.78 15.27
N ASN A 154 1.43 -9.94 15.99
CA ASN A 154 0.12 -10.21 15.42
C ASN A 154 -0.51 -8.91 14.91
N PRO A 155 -0.82 -8.77 13.62
CA PRO A 155 -1.44 -7.57 13.08
C PRO A 155 -2.90 -7.47 13.58
N LEU A 156 -3.24 -6.30 14.12
CA LEU A 156 -4.57 -6.00 14.64
C LEU A 156 -5.36 -5.08 13.74
N HIS A 157 -4.69 -4.08 13.19
CA HIS A 157 -5.36 -3.04 12.40
C HIS A 157 -4.47 -2.55 11.27
N LYS A 158 -5.08 -2.23 10.15
CA LYS A 158 -4.43 -1.63 9.00
C LYS A 158 -5.16 -0.38 8.55
N LEU A 159 -4.39 0.67 8.25
CA LEU A 159 -4.87 1.92 7.68
C LEU A 159 -4.13 2.14 6.36
N SER A 160 -4.85 2.13 5.24
CA SER A 160 -4.29 2.37 3.90
C SER A 160 -4.48 3.82 3.50
N PHE A 161 -3.45 4.43 2.90
CA PHE A 161 -3.47 5.84 2.55
C PHE A 161 -2.65 6.16 1.31
N THR A 162 -2.90 7.36 0.77
CA THR A 162 -2.16 7.95 -0.36
C THR A 162 -2.04 9.45 -0.15
N CYS A 163 -0.87 10.04 -0.46
CA CYS A 163 -0.72 11.48 -0.58
C CYS A 163 -1.36 11.93 -1.90
N ILE A 164 -2.28 12.86 -1.83
CA ILE A 164 -2.94 13.47 -3.00
C ILE A 164 -2.73 14.98 -2.96
N ARG A 165 -2.97 15.66 -4.07
CA ARG A 165 -3.02 17.12 -4.07
C ARG A 165 -4.19 17.61 -3.22
N GLY A 166 -3.99 18.69 -2.48
CA GLY A 166 -5.06 19.26 -1.66
C GLY A 166 -6.29 19.64 -2.47
N GLU A 167 -6.09 20.18 -3.68
CA GLU A 167 -7.18 20.52 -4.62
C GLU A 167 -8.10 19.32 -4.95
N GLU A 168 -7.55 18.10 -5.05
CA GLU A 168 -8.32 16.86 -5.29
C GLU A 168 -9.18 16.47 -4.08
N ALA A 169 -8.83 16.97 -2.89
CA ALA A 169 -9.60 16.82 -1.66
C ALA A 169 -10.49 18.06 -1.36
N GLY A 170 -10.46 19.10 -2.21
CA GLY A 170 -11.15 20.36 -1.96
C GLY A 170 -10.52 21.20 -0.83
N LEU A 171 -9.21 21.02 -0.58
CA LEU A 171 -8.47 21.70 0.48
C LEU A 171 -7.44 22.69 -0.10
N GLU A 172 -7.26 23.82 0.57
CA GLU A 172 -6.25 24.84 0.23
C GLU A 172 -4.86 24.50 0.79
N VAL A 173 -4.38 23.30 0.50
CA VAL A 173 -3.04 22.79 0.87
C VAL A 173 -2.39 22.12 -0.32
N GLU A 174 -1.06 22.09 -0.36
CA GLU A 174 -0.33 21.45 -1.47
C GLU A 174 -0.58 19.94 -1.49
N THR A 175 -0.48 19.31 -0.33
CA THR A 175 -0.62 17.86 -0.17
C THR A 175 -1.58 17.51 0.95
N ALA A 176 -2.50 16.62 0.68
CA ALA A 176 -3.42 16.02 1.64
C ALA A 176 -3.16 14.50 1.75
N LEU A 177 -3.50 13.93 2.89
CA LEU A 177 -3.47 12.49 3.10
C LEU A 177 -4.88 11.92 2.94
N LEU A 178 -5.10 11.17 1.87
CA LEU A 178 -6.35 10.45 1.66
C LEU A 178 -6.28 9.07 2.31
N ILE A 179 -7.14 8.83 3.30
CA ILE A 179 -7.31 7.51 3.91
C ILE A 179 -8.35 6.75 3.08
N GLY A 180 -7.90 5.76 2.32
CA GLY A 180 -8.79 4.98 1.45
C GLY A 180 -9.35 3.73 2.12
N GLY A 181 -8.74 3.25 3.20
CA GLY A 181 -9.21 2.08 3.93
C GLY A 181 -8.73 2.03 5.37
N SER A 182 -9.59 1.53 6.26
CA SER A 182 -9.29 1.28 7.66
C SER A 182 -9.98 -0.02 8.06
N GLN A 183 -9.21 -1.05 8.40
CA GLN A 183 -9.77 -2.39 8.64
C GLN A 183 -9.01 -3.14 9.73
N GLY A 184 -9.76 -3.87 10.57
CA GLY A 184 -9.22 -4.84 11.51
C GLY A 184 -8.89 -6.17 10.82
N PHE A 185 -7.91 -6.89 11.35
CA PHE A 185 -7.62 -8.24 10.91
C PHE A 185 -8.57 -9.26 11.56
N PRO A 186 -8.80 -10.42 10.92
CA PRO A 186 -9.57 -11.50 11.52
C PRO A 186 -9.01 -11.91 12.88
N GLY A 187 -9.87 -12.12 13.88
CA GLY A 187 -9.46 -12.50 15.24
C GLY A 187 -9.04 -11.36 16.17
N THR A 188 -8.91 -10.12 15.67
CA THR A 188 -8.50 -8.94 16.47
C THR A 188 -9.32 -8.77 17.75
N LEU A 189 -10.65 -8.94 17.69
CA LEU A 189 -11.51 -8.81 18.86
C LEU A 189 -11.22 -9.86 19.95
N ALA A 190 -10.84 -11.08 19.56
CA ALA A 190 -10.45 -12.12 20.51
C ALA A 190 -9.14 -11.75 21.22
N LEU A 191 -8.15 -11.27 20.47
CA LEU A 191 -6.86 -10.82 21.01
C LEU A 191 -7.00 -9.64 21.97
N ILE A 192 -7.82 -8.64 21.64
CA ILE A 192 -8.08 -7.49 22.53
C ILE A 192 -8.76 -7.92 23.83
N ARG A 193 -9.65 -8.92 23.78
CA ARG A 193 -10.32 -9.44 25.01
C ARG A 193 -9.38 -10.22 25.92
N GLN A 194 -8.36 -10.87 25.35
CA GLN A 194 -7.35 -11.62 26.14
C GLN A 194 -6.31 -10.70 26.81
N ALA A 195 -6.09 -9.51 26.28
CA ALA A 195 -5.14 -8.52 26.80
C ALA A 195 -5.70 -7.68 27.99
N ARG A 196 -6.90 -8.01 28.52
CA ARG A 196 -7.49 -7.42 29.72
C ARG A 196 -7.30 -8.32 30.91
#